data_787c2486ab85711a23e0518761a77b8a
#
_entry.id   787c2486ab85711a23e0518761a77b8a
#
_cell.length_a   1.000
_cell.length_b   1.000
_cell.length_c   1.000
_cell.angle_alpha   90.00
_cell.angle_beta   90.00
_cell.angle_gamma   90.00
#
_symmetry.space_group_name_H-M   'P 1'
#
loop_
_entity.id
_entity.type
_entity.pdbx_description
1 polymer ?
#
loop_
_entity_poly.entity_id
_entity_poly.type
_entity_poly.pdbx_seq_one_letter_code
_entity_poly.pdbx_strand_id
1 'polypeptide(L)'
;MSPPNYLKPNESLAEVVAGLIMVLSFTLAASVASGGGQDGARAALVGAIGCNVAWAIIDAVFYLMDSAFGRNRLIRIGRAVASAPDEAAALATIRGELDPYLASIARTEDREHFYRGVRSWLLQKRPPRRADLTRDDYMGAVAVFCLVFATALPAVLPLLLISDPWMALRASNLLVIAVLFVVGY
;
A
#
# COMPACT_ATOMS: atom_id res chain seq x y z
N MET A 1 -25.08 1.09 1.98
CA MET A 1 -23.77 1.32 2.58
C MET A 1 -22.76 0.52 1.76
N SER A 2 -21.96 1.16 0.94
CA SER A 2 -20.85 0.48 0.27
C SER A 2 -19.85 0.01 1.34
N PRO A 3 -19.28 -1.20 1.23
CA PRO A 3 -18.25 -1.64 2.16
C PRO A 3 -17.11 -0.62 2.14
N PRO A 4 -16.52 -0.28 3.27
CA PRO A 4 -15.40 0.64 3.32
C PRO A 4 -14.26 0.06 2.48
N ASN A 5 -13.88 0.76 1.41
CA ASN A 5 -12.71 0.44 0.60
C ASN A 5 -11.47 0.84 1.41
N TYR A 6 -10.97 -0.09 2.23
CA TYR A 6 -9.76 0.14 3.04
C TYR A 6 -8.50 0.26 2.18
N LEU A 7 -8.51 -0.30 0.97
CA LEU A 7 -7.37 -0.33 0.06
C LEU A 7 -7.77 0.18 -1.32
N LYS A 8 -6.96 1.02 -1.91
CA LYS A 8 -7.11 1.41 -3.31
C LYS A 8 -6.62 0.25 -4.20
N PRO A 9 -7.29 -0.04 -5.33
CA PRO A 9 -6.96 -1.19 -6.19
C PRO A 9 -5.50 -1.22 -6.64
N ASN A 10 -4.93 -0.07 -6.99
CA ASN A 10 -3.53 0.04 -7.43
C ASN A 10 -2.52 -0.20 -6.29
N GLU A 11 -2.82 0.23 -5.07
CA GLU A 11 -1.99 -0.03 -3.89
C GLU A 11 -2.03 -1.52 -3.55
N SER A 12 -3.23 -2.13 -3.52
CA SER A 12 -3.39 -3.57 -3.29
C SER A 12 -2.66 -4.43 -4.32
N LEU A 13 -2.66 -4.02 -5.59
CA LEU A 13 -1.95 -4.72 -6.65
C LEU A 13 -0.44 -4.68 -6.44
N ALA A 14 0.10 -3.52 -6.08
CA ALA A 14 1.53 -3.36 -5.81
C ALA A 14 1.99 -4.25 -4.63
N GLU A 15 1.21 -4.31 -3.55
CA GLU A 15 1.49 -5.15 -2.39
C GLU A 15 1.46 -6.65 -2.74
N VAL A 16 0.47 -7.08 -3.54
CA VAL A 16 0.39 -8.48 -3.99
C VAL A 16 1.60 -8.85 -4.85
N VAL A 17 1.97 -8.02 -5.81
CA VAL A 17 3.12 -8.26 -6.69
C VAL A 17 4.43 -8.29 -5.89
N ALA A 18 4.63 -7.34 -4.97
CA ALA A 18 5.81 -7.29 -4.12
C ALA A 18 5.93 -8.54 -3.23
N GLY A 19 4.84 -8.96 -2.58
CA GLY A 19 4.80 -10.16 -1.76
C GLY A 19 5.11 -11.43 -2.54
N LEU A 20 4.54 -11.60 -3.74
CA LEU A 20 4.81 -12.73 -4.61
C LEU A 20 6.27 -12.78 -5.09
N ILE A 21 6.84 -11.63 -5.50
CA ILE A 21 8.25 -11.54 -5.92
C ILE A 21 9.18 -11.92 -4.77
N MET A 22 8.88 -11.45 -3.57
CA MET A 22 9.68 -11.74 -2.39
C MET A 22 9.68 -13.23 -2.05
N VAL A 23 8.51 -13.85 -2.03
CA VAL A 23 8.39 -15.30 -1.78
C VAL A 23 9.10 -16.11 -2.87
N LEU A 24 8.94 -15.74 -4.16
CA LEU A 24 9.63 -16.37 -5.27
C LEU A 24 11.15 -16.28 -5.12
N SER A 25 11.66 -15.10 -4.76
CA SER A 25 13.11 -14.90 -4.55
C SER A 25 13.66 -15.81 -3.45
N PHE A 26 12.91 -15.98 -2.35
CA PHE A 26 13.30 -16.88 -1.26
C PHE A 26 13.28 -18.35 -1.68
N THR A 27 12.23 -18.80 -2.37
CA THR A 27 12.13 -20.20 -2.80
C THR A 27 13.15 -20.54 -3.88
N LEU A 28 13.49 -19.61 -4.78
CA LEU A 28 14.57 -19.78 -5.77
C LEU A 28 15.95 -19.82 -5.08
N ALA A 29 16.23 -18.89 -4.18
CA ALA A 29 17.49 -18.86 -3.44
C ALA A 29 17.70 -20.15 -2.62
N ALA A 30 16.68 -20.62 -1.93
CA ALA A 30 16.73 -21.86 -1.18
C ALA A 30 16.94 -23.09 -2.09
N SER A 31 16.31 -23.13 -3.27
CA SER A 31 16.49 -24.23 -4.23
C SER A 31 17.93 -24.34 -4.76
N VAL A 32 18.61 -23.21 -4.91
CA VAL A 32 20.02 -23.14 -5.36
C VAL A 32 20.98 -23.47 -4.21
N ALA A 33 20.76 -22.87 -3.01
CA ALA A 33 21.69 -22.98 -1.91
C ALA A 33 21.73 -24.38 -1.26
N SER A 34 20.61 -25.08 -1.23
CA SER A 34 20.47 -26.37 -0.55
C SER A 34 20.57 -27.61 -1.43
N GLY A 35 20.82 -27.43 -2.72
CA GLY A 35 20.82 -28.55 -3.66
C GLY A 35 19.49 -29.30 -3.79
N GLY A 36 18.39 -28.73 -3.25
CA GLY A 36 17.03 -29.26 -3.41
C GLY A 36 16.63 -30.39 -2.47
N GLY A 37 17.39 -30.67 -1.42
CA GLY A 37 17.05 -31.70 -0.42
C GLY A 37 15.94 -31.27 0.56
N GLN A 38 15.61 -32.17 1.47
CA GLN A 38 14.54 -31.96 2.49
C GLN A 38 14.82 -30.74 3.37
N ASP A 39 16.07 -30.53 3.78
CA ASP A 39 16.47 -29.37 4.57
C ASP A 39 16.31 -28.06 3.79
N GLY A 40 16.55 -28.09 2.50
CA GLY A 40 16.34 -26.93 1.63
C GLY A 40 14.87 -26.56 1.44
N ALA A 41 13.99 -27.53 1.26
CA ALA A 41 12.56 -27.28 1.18
C ALA A 41 12.01 -26.71 2.51
N ARG A 42 12.49 -27.24 3.64
CA ARG A 42 12.12 -26.73 4.97
C ARG A 42 12.65 -25.31 5.21
N ALA A 43 13.90 -25.05 4.84
CA ALA A 43 14.49 -23.71 4.96
C ALA A 43 13.75 -22.69 4.07
N ALA A 44 13.38 -23.10 2.83
CA ALA A 44 12.56 -22.29 1.93
C ALA A 44 11.21 -21.94 2.53
N LEU A 45 10.52 -22.93 3.12
CA LEU A 45 9.22 -22.74 3.75
C LEU A 45 9.29 -21.75 4.92
N VAL A 46 10.23 -21.98 5.84
CA VAL A 46 10.40 -21.10 7.02
C VAL A 46 10.81 -19.70 6.60
N GLY A 47 11.74 -19.61 5.66
CA GLY A 47 12.22 -18.32 5.13
C GLY A 47 11.11 -17.55 4.41
N ALA A 48 10.35 -18.21 3.55
CA ALA A 48 9.25 -17.59 2.81
C ALA A 48 8.15 -17.06 3.76
N ILE A 49 7.72 -17.87 4.72
CA ILE A 49 6.72 -17.45 5.71
C ILE A 49 7.26 -16.32 6.60
N GLY A 50 8.46 -16.49 7.16
CA GLY A 50 9.04 -15.50 8.06
C GLY A 50 9.27 -14.15 7.41
N CYS A 51 9.81 -14.14 6.19
CA CYS A 51 10.03 -12.92 5.44
C CYS A 51 8.71 -12.24 5.05
N ASN A 52 7.71 -13.03 4.65
CA ASN A 52 6.40 -12.49 4.28
C ASN A 52 5.65 -11.90 5.48
N VAL A 53 5.74 -12.55 6.67
CA VAL A 53 5.20 -11.98 7.91
C VAL A 53 5.87 -10.66 8.26
N ALA A 54 7.21 -10.60 8.18
CA ALA A 54 7.95 -9.37 8.46
C ALA A 54 7.53 -8.24 7.50
N TRP A 55 7.40 -8.55 6.21
CA TRP A 55 6.95 -7.59 5.20
C TRP A 55 5.52 -7.13 5.45
N ALA A 56 4.61 -8.06 5.73
CA ALA A 56 3.21 -7.74 6.05
C ALA A 56 3.09 -6.78 7.26
N ILE A 57 3.95 -6.93 8.27
CA ILE A 57 4.01 -6.00 9.40
C ILE A 57 4.51 -4.62 8.95
N ILE A 58 5.58 -4.57 8.13
CA ILE A 58 6.13 -3.32 7.61
C ILE A 58 5.09 -2.55 6.81
N ASP A 59 4.38 -3.21 5.90
CA ASP A 59 3.35 -2.59 5.07
C ASP A 59 2.15 -2.11 5.88
N ALA A 60 1.72 -2.88 6.88
CA ALA A 60 0.68 -2.45 7.81
C ALA A 60 1.09 -1.17 8.57
N VAL A 61 2.36 -1.07 8.99
CA VAL A 61 2.89 0.13 9.64
C VAL A 61 2.96 1.30 8.66
N PHE A 62 3.44 1.07 7.43
CA PHE A 62 3.48 2.12 6.40
C PHE A 62 2.09 2.63 6.05
N TYR A 63 1.09 1.76 5.96
CA TYR A 63 -0.31 2.16 5.77
C TYR A 63 -0.79 3.11 6.86
N LEU A 64 -0.50 2.82 8.14
CA LEU A 64 -0.85 3.71 9.26
C LEU A 64 -0.11 5.04 9.19
N MET A 65 1.18 5.01 8.85
CA MET A 65 1.98 6.23 8.69
C MET A 65 1.47 7.10 7.55
N ASP A 66 1.18 6.51 6.39
CA ASP A 66 0.64 7.23 5.23
C ASP A 66 -0.72 7.86 5.52
N SER A 67 -1.61 7.12 6.19
CA SER A 67 -2.90 7.62 6.65
C SER A 67 -2.76 8.82 7.59
N ALA A 68 -1.81 8.75 8.54
CA ALA A 68 -1.53 9.84 9.46
C ALA A 68 -0.91 11.05 8.76
N PHE A 69 0.06 10.83 7.86
CA PHE A 69 0.73 11.91 7.13
C PHE A 69 -0.21 12.62 6.17
N GLY A 70 -1.03 11.87 5.43
CA GLY A 70 -2.01 12.43 4.49
C GLY A 70 -2.99 13.37 5.19
N ARG A 71 -3.57 12.93 6.32
CA ARG A 71 -4.48 13.78 7.10
C ARG A 71 -3.79 14.99 7.73
N ASN A 72 -2.60 14.81 8.29
CA ASN A 72 -1.86 15.93 8.86
C ASN A 72 -1.42 16.94 7.80
N ARG A 73 -1.14 16.50 6.56
CA ARG A 73 -0.90 17.39 5.41
C ARG A 73 -2.12 18.28 5.13
N LEU A 74 -3.33 17.69 5.05
CA LEU A 74 -4.57 18.44 4.83
C LEU A 74 -4.85 19.45 5.94
N ILE A 75 -4.63 19.06 7.20
CA ILE A 75 -4.76 19.96 8.36
C ILE A 75 -3.76 21.12 8.27
N ARG A 76 -2.52 20.85 7.84
CA ARG A 76 -1.48 21.89 7.68
C ARG A 76 -1.85 22.87 6.59
N ILE A 77 -2.34 22.40 5.45
CA ILE A 77 -2.84 23.26 4.36
C ILE A 77 -3.99 24.12 4.87
N GLY A 78 -4.98 23.52 5.51
CA GLY A 78 -6.12 24.27 6.08
C GLY A 78 -5.70 25.36 7.06
N ARG A 79 -4.68 25.11 7.90
CA ARG A 79 -4.12 26.14 8.80
C ARG A 79 -3.35 27.22 8.06
N ALA A 80 -2.54 26.85 7.06
CA ALA A 80 -1.80 27.82 6.25
C ALA A 80 -2.77 28.78 5.53
N VAL A 81 -3.87 28.27 4.98
CA VAL A 81 -4.93 29.07 4.37
C VAL A 81 -5.63 29.98 5.40
N ALA A 82 -5.93 29.44 6.60
CA ALA A 82 -6.60 30.21 7.66
C ALA A 82 -5.72 31.30 8.28
N SER A 83 -4.39 31.14 8.26
CA SER A 83 -3.42 32.12 8.79
C SER A 83 -2.79 32.99 7.71
N ALA A 84 -3.21 32.89 6.47
CA ALA A 84 -2.69 33.70 5.37
C ALA A 84 -3.00 35.20 5.59
N PRO A 85 -2.05 36.11 5.30
CA PRO A 85 -2.21 37.54 5.54
C PRO A 85 -3.31 38.17 4.68
N ASP A 86 -3.55 37.63 3.49
CA ASP A 86 -4.55 38.08 2.54
C ASP A 86 -5.13 36.95 1.71
N GLU A 87 -6.11 37.29 0.86
CA GLU A 87 -6.75 36.31 -0.03
C GLU A 87 -5.78 35.76 -1.08
N ALA A 88 -4.90 36.58 -1.60
CA ALA A 88 -3.96 36.17 -2.66
C ALA A 88 -2.99 35.10 -2.11
N ALA A 89 -2.45 35.29 -0.91
CA ALA A 89 -1.58 34.31 -0.24
C ALA A 89 -2.32 32.99 0.08
N ALA A 90 -3.59 33.08 0.53
CA ALA A 90 -4.40 31.91 0.75
C ALA A 90 -4.67 31.10 -0.53
N LEU A 91 -5.03 31.80 -1.61
CA LEU A 91 -5.23 31.17 -2.93
C LEU A 91 -3.94 30.62 -3.52
N ALA A 92 -2.79 31.29 -3.33
CA ALA A 92 -1.49 30.77 -3.74
C ALA A 92 -1.14 29.45 -3.06
N THR A 93 -1.44 29.33 -1.76
CA THR A 93 -1.26 28.07 -1.02
C THR A 93 -2.13 26.95 -1.60
N ILE A 94 -3.42 27.22 -1.86
CA ILE A 94 -4.36 26.24 -2.42
C ILE A 94 -3.93 25.85 -3.83
N ARG A 95 -3.52 26.83 -4.65
CA ARG A 95 -3.05 26.62 -6.01
C ARG A 95 -1.80 25.73 -6.04
N GLY A 96 -0.82 26.00 -5.21
CA GLY A 96 0.41 25.19 -5.12
C GLY A 96 0.14 23.71 -4.81
N GLU A 97 -0.92 23.41 -4.07
CA GLU A 97 -1.29 22.03 -3.73
C GLU A 97 -2.18 21.35 -4.79
N LEU A 98 -3.05 22.08 -5.47
CA LEU A 98 -4.06 21.52 -6.37
C LEU A 98 -3.74 21.64 -7.86
N ASP A 99 -2.97 22.63 -8.27
CA ASP A 99 -2.59 22.82 -9.69
C ASP A 99 -1.90 21.61 -10.31
N PRO A 100 -1.01 20.87 -9.61
CA PRO A 100 -0.39 19.67 -10.18
C PRO A 100 -1.39 18.61 -10.65
N TYR A 101 -2.58 18.59 -10.05
CA TYR A 101 -3.63 17.63 -10.38
C TYR A 101 -4.68 18.18 -11.34
N LEU A 102 -4.95 19.48 -11.31
CA LEU A 102 -6.06 20.11 -12.03
C LEU A 102 -5.62 20.83 -13.30
N ALA A 103 -4.35 21.20 -13.43
CA ALA A 103 -3.86 21.99 -14.56
C ALA A 103 -4.06 21.31 -15.92
N SER A 104 -4.01 19.97 -15.95
CA SER A 104 -4.18 19.18 -17.19
C SER A 104 -5.65 18.91 -17.58
N ILE A 105 -6.60 19.08 -16.64
CA ILE A 105 -8.00 18.66 -16.83
C ILE A 105 -9.01 19.79 -16.76
N ALA A 106 -8.65 20.95 -16.20
CA ALA A 106 -9.57 22.07 -16.00
C ALA A 106 -9.01 23.40 -16.54
N ARG A 107 -9.89 24.26 -17.08
CA ARG A 107 -9.53 25.58 -17.54
C ARG A 107 -9.14 26.48 -16.36
N THR A 108 -8.28 27.46 -16.61
CA THR A 108 -7.79 28.38 -15.56
C THR A 108 -8.92 29.08 -14.79
N GLU A 109 -9.96 29.53 -15.51
CA GLU A 109 -11.10 30.23 -14.91
C GLU A 109 -11.89 29.32 -13.95
N ASP A 110 -12.14 28.06 -14.35
CA ASP A 110 -12.85 27.07 -13.55
C ASP A 110 -12.05 26.72 -12.29
N ARG A 111 -10.72 26.59 -12.42
CA ARG A 111 -9.81 26.34 -11.29
C ARG A 111 -9.85 27.47 -10.27
N GLU A 112 -9.77 28.73 -10.74
CA GLU A 112 -9.82 29.90 -9.86
C GLU A 112 -11.14 29.99 -9.09
N HIS A 113 -12.27 29.69 -9.74
CA HIS A 113 -13.57 29.63 -9.07
C HIS A 113 -13.59 28.50 -8.01
N PHE A 114 -13.07 27.33 -8.36
CA PHE A 114 -12.96 26.20 -7.45
C PHE A 114 -12.07 26.54 -6.22
N TYR A 115 -10.91 27.16 -6.42
CA TYR A 115 -10.00 27.51 -5.31
C TYR A 115 -10.62 28.50 -4.34
N ARG A 116 -11.40 29.48 -4.82
CA ARG A 116 -12.17 30.38 -3.93
C ARG A 116 -13.22 29.62 -3.13
N GLY A 117 -13.88 28.65 -3.73
CA GLY A 117 -14.82 27.75 -3.03
C GLY A 117 -14.13 26.93 -1.93
N VAL A 118 -12.99 26.33 -2.24
CA VAL A 118 -12.19 25.57 -1.26
C VAL A 118 -11.72 26.48 -0.13
N ARG A 119 -11.24 27.68 -0.41
CA ARG A 119 -10.85 28.65 0.61
C ARG A 119 -12.02 28.98 1.55
N SER A 120 -13.17 29.33 0.98
CA SER A 120 -14.36 29.67 1.79
C SER A 120 -14.77 28.53 2.71
N TRP A 121 -14.71 27.28 2.23
CA TRP A 121 -15.01 26.10 3.02
C TRP A 121 -13.99 25.86 4.14
N LEU A 122 -12.69 26.02 3.86
CA LEU A 122 -11.61 25.86 4.86
C LEU A 122 -11.70 26.90 5.98
N LEU A 123 -12.11 28.13 5.66
CA LEU A 123 -12.28 29.21 6.65
C LEU A 123 -13.48 28.96 7.58
N GLN A 124 -14.53 28.28 7.11
CA GLN A 124 -15.68 27.94 7.95
C GLN A 124 -15.36 26.82 8.95
N LYS A 125 -14.46 25.89 8.60
CA LYS A 125 -14.06 24.77 9.45
C LYS A 125 -12.70 25.05 10.07
N ARG A 126 -12.64 25.27 11.38
CA ARG A 126 -11.36 25.34 12.09
C ARG A 126 -10.68 23.97 12.05
N PRO A 127 -9.54 23.81 11.35
CA PRO A 127 -8.87 22.52 11.30
C PRO A 127 -8.37 22.12 12.70
N PRO A 128 -8.47 20.83 13.08
CA PRO A 128 -7.93 20.34 14.35
C PRO A 128 -6.41 20.52 14.41
N ARG A 129 -5.84 20.40 15.61
CA ARG A 129 -4.38 20.52 15.78
C ARG A 129 -3.60 19.35 15.19
N ARG A 130 -4.16 18.13 15.24
CA ARG A 130 -3.61 16.89 14.65
C ARG A 130 -4.76 16.00 14.23
N ALA A 131 -4.48 15.11 13.27
CA ALA A 131 -5.36 14.02 12.94
C ALA A 131 -4.92 12.79 13.74
N ASP A 132 -5.84 12.25 14.53
CA ASP A 132 -5.63 10.98 15.20
C ASP A 132 -5.93 9.82 14.23
N LEU A 133 -5.29 8.68 14.48
CA LEU A 133 -5.62 7.43 13.79
C LEU A 133 -7.00 6.98 14.22
N THR A 134 -7.81 6.56 13.27
CA THR A 134 -9.17 6.07 13.49
C THR A 134 -9.21 4.55 13.52
N ARG A 135 -10.32 3.99 13.98
CA ARG A 135 -10.55 2.54 13.90
C ARG A 135 -10.43 2.01 12.46
N ASP A 136 -10.90 2.79 11.49
CA ASP A 136 -10.82 2.40 10.06
C ASP A 136 -9.39 2.31 9.56
N ASP A 137 -8.46 3.12 10.08
CA ASP A 137 -7.04 3.01 9.74
C ASP A 137 -6.44 1.71 10.26
N TYR A 138 -6.76 1.33 11.49
CA TYR A 138 -6.30 0.05 12.03
C TYR A 138 -6.90 -1.14 11.29
N MET A 139 -8.18 -1.07 10.90
CA MET A 139 -8.79 -2.11 10.07
C MET A 139 -8.17 -2.18 8.68
N GLY A 140 -7.81 -1.04 8.10
CA GLY A 140 -7.05 -0.97 6.85
C GLY A 140 -5.66 -1.61 6.98
N ALA A 141 -4.93 -1.32 8.05
CA ALA A 141 -3.63 -1.93 8.34
C ALA A 141 -3.72 -3.46 8.48
N VAL A 142 -4.76 -3.96 9.18
CA VAL A 142 -5.01 -5.41 9.28
C VAL A 142 -5.34 -6.00 7.90
N ALA A 143 -6.11 -5.29 7.07
CA ALA A 143 -6.42 -5.76 5.72
C ALA A 143 -5.16 -5.84 4.84
N VAL A 144 -4.26 -4.85 4.92
CA VAL A 144 -2.94 -4.88 4.25
C VAL A 144 -2.13 -6.09 4.73
N PHE A 145 -2.00 -6.25 6.04
CA PHE A 145 -1.30 -7.40 6.62
C PHE A 145 -1.83 -8.73 6.09
N CYS A 146 -3.15 -8.94 6.12
CA CYS A 146 -3.77 -10.17 5.63
C CYS A 146 -3.55 -10.37 4.13
N LEU A 147 -3.63 -9.29 3.33
CA LEU A 147 -3.42 -9.34 1.89
C LEU A 147 -1.99 -9.79 1.57
N VAL A 148 -1.00 -9.14 2.14
CA VAL A 148 0.43 -9.46 1.93
C VAL A 148 0.73 -10.86 2.43
N PHE A 149 0.26 -11.22 3.63
CA PHE A 149 0.45 -12.57 4.16
C PHE A 149 -0.14 -13.64 3.25
N ALA A 150 -1.31 -13.41 2.66
CA ALA A 150 -1.96 -14.35 1.75
C ALA A 150 -1.15 -14.62 0.47
N THR A 151 -0.27 -13.71 0.06
CA THR A 151 0.60 -13.91 -1.11
C THR A 151 1.63 -15.04 -0.92
N ALA A 152 1.91 -15.45 0.31
CA ALA A 152 2.75 -16.61 0.59
C ALA A 152 2.05 -17.95 0.29
N LEU A 153 0.72 -18.00 0.30
CA LEU A 153 -0.03 -19.26 0.18
C LEU A 153 0.30 -20.03 -1.12
N PRO A 154 0.38 -19.42 -2.30
CA PRO A 154 0.74 -20.14 -3.52
C PRO A 154 2.09 -20.85 -3.44
N ALA A 155 3.06 -20.26 -2.74
CA ALA A 155 4.37 -20.86 -2.57
C ALA A 155 4.39 -21.93 -1.48
N VAL A 156 3.66 -21.71 -0.38
CA VAL A 156 3.63 -22.58 0.80
C VAL A 156 2.87 -23.88 0.52
N LEU A 157 1.75 -23.82 -0.21
CA LEU A 157 0.90 -24.97 -0.46
C LEU A 157 1.63 -26.17 -1.10
N PRO A 158 2.41 -26.02 -2.20
CA PRO A 158 3.16 -27.14 -2.77
C PRO A 158 4.20 -27.71 -1.80
N LEU A 159 4.87 -26.82 -1.03
CA LEU A 159 5.89 -27.25 -0.05
C LEU A 159 5.30 -28.06 1.13
N LEU A 160 4.01 -27.90 1.41
CA LEU A 160 3.31 -28.68 2.45
C LEU A 160 2.66 -29.96 1.90
N LEU A 161 2.23 -29.97 0.63
CA LEU A 161 1.43 -31.04 0.05
C LEU A 161 2.27 -32.08 -0.70
N ILE A 162 3.43 -31.71 -1.23
CA ILE A 162 4.28 -32.58 -2.03
C ILE A 162 5.42 -33.13 -1.18
N SER A 163 5.49 -34.45 -1.03
CA SER A 163 6.50 -35.13 -0.20
C SER A 163 7.90 -35.08 -0.80
N ASP A 164 8.04 -35.03 -2.14
CA ASP A 164 9.33 -34.89 -2.80
C ASP A 164 9.80 -33.44 -2.77
N PRO A 165 10.94 -33.13 -2.12
CA PRO A 165 11.40 -31.76 -1.93
C PRO A 165 11.70 -31.01 -3.24
N TRP A 166 12.24 -31.71 -4.26
CA TRP A 166 12.54 -31.16 -5.56
C TRP A 166 11.28 -30.78 -6.33
N MET A 167 10.31 -31.69 -6.34
CA MET A 167 9.00 -31.45 -6.95
C MET A 167 8.25 -30.34 -6.25
N ALA A 168 8.29 -30.30 -4.92
CA ALA A 168 7.65 -29.26 -4.10
C ALA A 168 8.18 -27.87 -4.43
N LEU A 169 9.51 -27.69 -4.47
CA LEU A 169 10.15 -26.40 -4.81
C LEU A 169 9.84 -25.97 -6.25
N ARG A 170 9.88 -26.89 -7.22
CA ARG A 170 9.55 -26.57 -8.62
C ARG A 170 8.08 -26.19 -8.78
N ALA A 171 7.17 -26.95 -8.16
CA ALA A 171 5.75 -26.67 -8.20
C ALA A 171 5.44 -25.31 -7.54
N SER A 172 6.07 -25.01 -6.40
CA SER A 172 5.98 -23.71 -5.71
C SER A 172 6.39 -22.57 -6.64
N ASN A 173 7.58 -22.65 -7.22
CA ASN A 173 8.10 -21.60 -8.12
C ASN A 173 7.21 -21.41 -9.35
N LEU A 174 6.79 -22.50 -10.01
CA LEU A 174 5.90 -22.44 -11.18
C LEU A 174 4.56 -21.82 -10.84
N LEU A 175 3.97 -22.18 -9.68
CA LEU A 175 2.69 -21.64 -9.25
C LEU A 175 2.78 -20.14 -8.96
N VAL A 176 3.84 -19.70 -8.28
CA VAL A 176 4.05 -18.26 -8.00
C VAL A 176 4.26 -17.47 -9.29
N ILE A 177 5.05 -18.01 -10.24
CA ILE A 177 5.26 -17.38 -11.57
C ILE A 177 3.92 -17.29 -12.32
N ALA A 178 3.11 -18.34 -12.31
CA ALA A 178 1.80 -18.33 -12.96
C ALA A 178 0.86 -17.28 -12.32
N VAL A 179 0.85 -17.18 -10.99
CA VAL A 179 0.06 -16.16 -10.27
C VAL A 179 0.57 -14.76 -10.60
N LEU A 180 1.88 -14.52 -10.62
CA LEU A 180 2.47 -13.24 -11.02
C LEU A 180 2.07 -12.83 -12.43
N PHE A 181 2.08 -13.80 -13.37
CA PHE A 181 1.64 -13.54 -14.74
C PHE A 181 0.16 -13.13 -14.82
N VAL A 182 -0.71 -13.84 -14.10
CA VAL A 182 -2.16 -13.53 -14.06
C VAL A 182 -2.44 -12.18 -13.40
N VAL A 183 -1.70 -11.85 -12.34
CA VAL A 183 -1.86 -10.59 -11.60
C VAL A 183 -1.30 -9.39 -12.38
N GLY A 184 -0.25 -9.61 -13.18
CA GLY A 184 0.41 -8.56 -13.97
C GLY A 184 -0.20 -8.31 -15.35
N TYR A 185 -1.09 -9.18 -15.83
CA TYR A 185 -1.75 -9.05 -17.13
C TYR A 185 -3.09 -8.34 -16.99
#